data_d06755849ade953eae3117a692acd9c6
#
_entry.id   d06755849ade953eae3117a692acd9c6
#
_cell.length_a   1.000
_cell.length_b   1.000
_cell.length_c   1.000
_cell.angle_alpha   90.00
_cell.angle_beta   90.00
_cell.angle_gamma   90.00
#
_symmetry.space_group_name_H-M   'P 1'
#
loop_
_entity.id
_entity.type
_entity.pdbx_description
1 polymer ?
#
loop_
_entity_poly.entity_id
_entity_poly.type
_entity_poly.pdbx_seq_one_letter_code
_entity_poly.pdbx_strand_id
1 'polypeptide(L)'
;FASPTVFEIETAVAFLYFARNHVDYVLLECGMGGSQDATNVLAKPEICVFAQISMDHMQFLGDTLTKIATEKAGIIKPYTTVISAPQVREVSKVLREICEVQHASYIEVNPSDWEVVQMNLDGTEVVDCGTNPDETNMDADMDQRQQPYHIPLLGEHQIANAQTAITVLRTLYIEETAIHKGIAQTVWLGRMTKVAEHPYIYVDGAHNVAAWEYLRTSVEKYFTNRRVIYIIGVLKDKECEKMVEILAPTMAAA
;
A
#
# COMPACT_ATOMS: atom_id res chain seq x y z
N PHE A 1 -19.28 9.16 -30.39
CA PHE A 1 -18.43 8.48 -29.40
C PHE A 1 -17.44 9.49 -28.83
N ALA A 2 -17.30 9.58 -27.53
CA ALA A 2 -16.22 10.36 -26.90
C ALA A 2 -14.87 9.70 -27.21
N SER A 3 -13.83 10.49 -27.41
CA SER A 3 -12.47 9.95 -27.58
C SER A 3 -12.03 9.32 -26.26
N PRO A 4 -11.36 8.16 -26.28
CA PRO A 4 -10.82 7.57 -25.06
C PRO A 4 -9.78 8.49 -24.43
N THR A 5 -9.65 8.42 -23.11
CA THR A 5 -8.59 9.09 -22.35
C THR A 5 -7.24 8.41 -22.60
N VAL A 6 -6.15 9.10 -22.28
CA VAL A 6 -4.79 8.52 -22.36
C VAL A 6 -4.70 7.27 -21.49
N PHE A 7 -5.23 7.30 -20.27
CA PHE A 7 -5.20 6.16 -19.35
C PHE A 7 -5.99 4.95 -19.87
N GLU A 8 -7.15 5.16 -20.50
CA GLU A 8 -7.91 4.08 -21.14
C GLU A 8 -7.13 3.44 -22.31
N ILE A 9 -6.43 4.27 -23.11
CA ILE A 9 -5.59 3.76 -24.21
C ILE A 9 -4.41 2.95 -23.66
N GLU A 10 -3.69 3.48 -22.66
CA GLU A 10 -2.55 2.80 -22.03
C GLU A 10 -2.98 1.48 -21.39
N THR A 11 -4.11 1.46 -20.69
CA THR A 11 -4.70 0.26 -20.10
C THR A 11 -5.03 -0.79 -21.18
N ALA A 12 -5.65 -0.39 -22.29
CA ALA A 12 -5.94 -1.31 -23.40
C ALA A 12 -4.66 -1.87 -24.04
N VAL A 13 -3.64 -1.04 -24.21
CA VAL A 13 -2.33 -1.46 -24.73
C VAL A 13 -1.67 -2.45 -23.76
N ALA A 14 -1.72 -2.19 -22.44
CA ALA A 14 -1.19 -3.09 -21.42
C ALA A 14 -1.87 -4.47 -21.48
N PHE A 15 -3.20 -4.53 -21.54
CA PHE A 15 -3.93 -5.80 -21.68
C PHE A 15 -3.54 -6.57 -22.95
N LEU A 16 -3.40 -5.89 -24.09
CA LEU A 16 -2.93 -6.52 -25.33
C LEU A 16 -1.51 -7.05 -25.19
N TYR A 17 -0.63 -6.30 -24.52
CA TYR A 17 0.74 -6.72 -24.26
C TYR A 17 0.79 -7.98 -23.39
N PHE A 18 0.06 -7.99 -22.26
CA PHE A 18 0.01 -9.15 -21.37
C PHE A 18 -0.56 -10.40 -22.08
N ALA A 19 -1.63 -10.24 -22.82
CA ALA A 19 -2.22 -11.34 -23.59
C ALA A 19 -1.25 -11.94 -24.64
N ARG A 20 -0.46 -11.09 -25.32
CA ARG A 20 0.51 -11.53 -26.31
C ARG A 20 1.74 -12.21 -25.71
N ASN A 21 2.14 -11.81 -24.50
CA ASN A 21 3.32 -12.35 -23.84
C ASN A 21 3.00 -13.55 -22.92
N HIS A 22 1.72 -13.95 -22.80
CA HIS A 22 1.30 -15.10 -22.00
C HIS A 22 1.87 -15.06 -20.57
N VAL A 23 1.76 -13.91 -19.91
CA VAL A 23 2.27 -13.72 -18.55
C VAL A 23 1.48 -14.55 -17.54
N ASP A 24 2.14 -15.09 -16.51
CA ASP A 24 1.51 -15.91 -15.47
C ASP A 24 0.64 -15.06 -14.53
N TYR A 25 1.10 -13.85 -14.20
CA TYR A 25 0.41 -12.92 -13.31
C TYR A 25 0.36 -11.52 -13.92
N VAL A 26 -0.74 -10.83 -13.66
CA VAL A 26 -0.90 -9.40 -13.98
C VAL A 26 -1.27 -8.67 -12.71
N LEU A 27 -0.47 -7.70 -12.32
CA LEU A 27 -0.77 -6.78 -11.23
C LEU A 27 -1.31 -5.48 -11.83
N LEU A 28 -2.57 -5.15 -11.51
CA LEU A 28 -3.25 -3.95 -11.99
C LEU A 28 -3.42 -2.96 -10.85
N GLU A 29 -2.88 -1.76 -11.00
CA GLU A 29 -3.15 -0.66 -10.11
C GLU A 29 -4.27 0.21 -10.69
N CYS A 30 -5.33 0.47 -9.89
CA CYS A 30 -6.38 1.40 -10.28
C CYS A 30 -5.82 2.82 -10.37
N GLY A 31 -6.15 3.53 -11.44
CA GLY A 31 -5.76 4.92 -11.60
C GLY A 31 -6.50 5.84 -10.65
N MET A 32 -7.83 5.66 -10.53
CA MET A 32 -8.66 6.44 -9.61
C MET A 32 -9.94 5.69 -9.24
N GLY A 33 -10.28 5.68 -7.93
CA GLY A 33 -11.51 5.03 -7.46
C GLY A 33 -11.43 3.52 -7.59
N GLY A 34 -12.31 2.93 -8.33
CA GLY A 34 -12.40 1.49 -8.59
C GLY A 34 -13.55 1.13 -9.51
N SER A 35 -14.79 1.52 -9.18
CA SER A 35 -15.99 1.14 -9.94
C SER A 35 -15.94 1.54 -11.41
N GLN A 36 -15.44 2.75 -11.71
CA GLN A 36 -15.35 3.35 -13.03
C GLN A 36 -13.93 3.33 -13.62
N ASP A 37 -12.98 2.70 -12.93
CA ASP A 37 -11.58 2.69 -13.37
C ASP A 37 -11.42 1.85 -14.66
N ALA A 38 -10.56 2.32 -15.57
CA ALA A 38 -10.30 1.63 -16.83
C ALA A 38 -9.73 0.21 -16.65
N THR A 39 -9.05 -0.05 -15.51
CA THR A 39 -8.54 -1.39 -15.18
C THR A 39 -9.64 -2.35 -14.71
N ASN A 40 -10.82 -1.84 -14.32
CA ASN A 40 -11.91 -2.63 -13.72
C ASN A 40 -12.78 -3.37 -14.76
N VAL A 41 -12.17 -3.86 -15.84
CA VAL A 41 -12.85 -4.61 -16.90
C VAL A 41 -12.84 -6.12 -16.68
N LEU A 42 -12.06 -6.60 -15.71
CA LEU A 42 -11.98 -8.03 -15.40
C LEU A 42 -13.22 -8.50 -14.67
N ALA A 43 -13.87 -9.53 -15.23
CA ALA A 43 -15.05 -10.12 -14.61
C ALA A 43 -14.72 -10.93 -13.34
N LYS A 44 -13.50 -11.47 -13.26
CA LYS A 44 -13.05 -12.31 -12.13
C LYS A 44 -11.56 -12.11 -11.89
N PRO A 45 -11.16 -11.07 -11.14
CA PRO A 45 -9.79 -10.97 -10.65
C PRO A 45 -9.52 -12.10 -9.63
N GLU A 46 -8.30 -12.58 -9.56
CA GLU A 46 -7.91 -13.61 -8.58
C GLU A 46 -7.99 -13.06 -7.16
N ILE A 47 -7.40 -11.89 -6.94
CA ILE A 47 -7.42 -11.19 -5.65
C ILE A 47 -7.69 -9.71 -5.89
N CYS A 48 -8.54 -9.10 -5.06
CA CYS A 48 -8.68 -7.65 -4.94
C CYS A 48 -7.94 -7.18 -3.69
N VAL A 49 -7.02 -6.23 -3.86
CA VAL A 49 -6.18 -5.74 -2.76
C VAL A 49 -6.51 -4.29 -2.45
N PHE A 50 -6.68 -3.97 -1.18
CA PHE A 50 -6.88 -2.60 -0.70
C PHE A 50 -5.72 -2.18 0.20
N ALA A 51 -4.95 -1.21 -0.25
CA ALA A 51 -4.09 -0.44 0.64
C ALA A 51 -4.93 0.39 1.61
N GLN A 52 -4.31 1.06 2.58
CA GLN A 52 -5.04 1.91 3.50
C GLN A 52 -5.82 3.01 2.76
N ILE A 53 -7.12 3.09 3.02
CA ILE A 53 -8.01 4.10 2.43
C ILE A 53 -8.06 5.32 3.33
N SER A 54 -7.73 6.48 2.75
CA SER A 54 -7.78 7.78 3.41
C SER A 54 -8.53 8.80 2.57
N MET A 55 -8.74 10.00 3.11
CA MET A 55 -9.34 11.11 2.36
C MET A 55 -8.38 11.58 1.27
N ASP A 56 -8.72 11.29 0.02
CA ASP A 56 -8.02 11.78 -1.17
C ASP A 56 -9.00 11.85 -2.34
N HIS A 57 -8.66 12.63 -3.35
CA HIS A 57 -9.49 12.80 -4.57
C HIS A 57 -10.96 13.13 -4.28
N MET A 58 -11.23 13.91 -3.22
CA MET A 58 -12.59 14.20 -2.72
C MET A 58 -13.52 14.80 -3.80
N GLN A 59 -12.97 15.53 -4.77
CA GLN A 59 -13.73 16.11 -5.88
C GLN A 59 -14.37 15.04 -6.80
N PHE A 60 -13.79 13.84 -6.84
CA PHE A 60 -14.23 12.76 -7.71
C PHE A 60 -14.84 11.58 -6.96
N LEU A 61 -14.26 11.20 -5.81
CA LEU A 61 -14.65 10.00 -5.09
C LEU A 61 -15.65 10.27 -3.95
N GLY A 62 -15.86 11.54 -3.61
CA GLY A 62 -16.76 11.98 -2.53
C GLY A 62 -16.03 12.52 -1.32
N ASP A 63 -16.81 13.12 -0.43
CA ASP A 63 -16.39 13.93 0.72
C ASP A 63 -16.39 13.17 2.06
N THR A 64 -16.56 11.83 2.01
CA THR A 64 -16.52 10.94 3.18
C THR A 64 -15.75 9.66 2.90
N LEU A 65 -15.14 9.09 3.94
CA LEU A 65 -14.45 7.80 3.84
C LEU A 65 -15.37 6.69 3.34
N THR A 66 -16.63 6.68 3.76
CA THR A 66 -17.66 5.73 3.29
C THR A 66 -17.83 5.80 1.77
N LYS A 67 -17.97 7.00 1.20
CA LYS A 67 -18.11 7.18 -0.26
C LYS A 67 -16.86 6.73 -1.00
N ILE A 68 -15.68 7.15 -0.53
CA ILE A 68 -14.39 6.76 -1.14
C ILE A 68 -14.21 5.24 -1.08
N ALA A 69 -14.50 4.62 0.07
CA ALA A 69 -14.41 3.17 0.23
C ALA A 69 -15.40 2.42 -0.69
N THR A 70 -16.61 2.92 -0.84
CA THR A 70 -17.63 2.35 -1.74
C THR A 70 -17.16 2.39 -3.20
N GLU A 71 -16.64 3.54 -3.66
CA GLU A 71 -16.09 3.67 -5.02
C GLU A 71 -14.91 2.73 -5.25
N LYS A 72 -13.98 2.65 -4.30
CA LYS A 72 -12.84 1.73 -4.39
C LYS A 72 -13.28 0.27 -4.37
N ALA A 73 -14.26 -0.08 -3.56
CA ALA A 73 -14.81 -1.44 -3.46
C ALA A 73 -15.52 -1.91 -4.73
N GLY A 74 -15.77 -1.04 -5.71
CA GLY A 74 -16.31 -1.41 -7.03
C GLY A 74 -15.45 -2.39 -7.83
N ILE A 75 -14.20 -2.63 -7.42
CA ILE A 75 -13.34 -3.68 -8.00
C ILE A 75 -13.68 -5.08 -7.47
N ILE A 76 -14.39 -5.20 -6.36
CA ILE A 76 -14.77 -6.49 -5.79
C ILE A 76 -15.78 -7.18 -6.71
N LYS A 77 -15.47 -8.40 -7.10
CA LYS A 77 -16.32 -9.22 -7.97
C LYS A 77 -16.84 -10.45 -7.22
N PRO A 78 -17.92 -11.08 -7.72
CA PRO A 78 -18.46 -12.27 -7.08
C PRO A 78 -17.41 -13.37 -6.87
N TYR A 79 -17.38 -13.92 -5.67
CA TYR A 79 -16.53 -15.06 -5.28
C TYR A 79 -15.01 -14.80 -5.37
N THR A 80 -14.57 -13.54 -5.35
CA THR A 80 -13.13 -13.20 -5.30
C THR A 80 -12.62 -13.22 -3.85
N THR A 81 -11.31 -13.31 -3.71
CA THR A 81 -10.65 -13.06 -2.42
C THR A 81 -10.29 -11.59 -2.32
N VAL A 82 -10.63 -10.96 -1.20
CA VAL A 82 -10.29 -9.59 -0.89
C VAL A 82 -9.30 -9.56 0.25
N ILE A 83 -8.17 -8.91 0.03
CA ILE A 83 -7.13 -8.69 1.05
C ILE A 83 -6.99 -7.19 1.28
N SER A 84 -7.12 -6.76 2.52
CA SER A 84 -7.06 -5.35 2.90
C SER A 84 -5.94 -5.09 3.89
N ALA A 85 -5.18 -4.03 3.67
CA ALA A 85 -4.39 -3.40 4.72
C ALA A 85 -5.31 -3.03 5.91
N PRO A 86 -4.76 -2.79 7.10
CA PRO A 86 -5.54 -2.31 8.24
C PRO A 86 -6.29 -1.03 7.89
N GLN A 87 -7.58 -0.99 8.20
CA GLN A 87 -8.45 0.13 7.88
C GLN A 87 -9.06 0.75 9.16
N VAL A 88 -9.52 1.99 9.06
CA VAL A 88 -10.40 2.53 10.09
C VAL A 88 -11.74 1.79 10.05
N ARG A 89 -12.38 1.64 11.21
CA ARG A 89 -13.61 0.85 11.39
C ARG A 89 -14.71 1.13 10.36
N GLU A 90 -14.87 2.38 9.97
CA GLU A 90 -15.86 2.82 8.97
C GLU A 90 -15.58 2.17 7.60
N VAL A 91 -14.32 2.18 7.17
CA VAL A 91 -13.88 1.61 5.89
C VAL A 91 -13.97 0.08 5.91
N SER A 92 -13.46 -0.57 6.97
CA SER A 92 -13.56 -2.03 7.13
C SER A 92 -15.01 -2.51 7.04
N LYS A 93 -15.94 -1.75 7.65
CA LYS A 93 -17.37 -2.07 7.59
C LYS A 93 -17.89 -2.07 6.15
N VAL A 94 -17.59 -1.01 5.38
CA VAL A 94 -18.01 -0.91 3.97
C VAL A 94 -17.47 -2.06 3.14
N LEU A 95 -16.17 -2.36 3.28
CA LEU A 95 -15.54 -3.45 2.52
C LEU A 95 -16.17 -4.80 2.86
N ARG A 96 -16.43 -5.09 4.14
CA ARG A 96 -17.08 -6.34 4.58
C ARG A 96 -18.50 -6.48 4.04
N GLU A 97 -19.32 -5.42 4.14
CA GLU A 97 -20.70 -5.43 3.64
C GLU A 97 -20.74 -5.69 2.13
N ILE A 98 -19.81 -5.10 1.35
CA ILE A 98 -19.74 -5.35 -0.09
C ILE A 98 -19.24 -6.77 -0.38
N CYS A 99 -18.27 -7.28 0.38
CA CYS A 99 -17.83 -8.67 0.24
C CYS A 99 -18.97 -9.67 0.52
N GLU A 100 -19.79 -9.44 1.55
CA GLU A 100 -20.97 -10.27 1.85
C GLU A 100 -21.95 -10.29 0.67
N VAL A 101 -22.27 -9.12 0.10
CA VAL A 101 -23.15 -9.01 -1.09
C VAL A 101 -22.56 -9.74 -2.30
N GLN A 102 -21.25 -9.70 -2.48
CA GLN A 102 -20.55 -10.33 -3.61
C GLN A 102 -20.18 -11.79 -3.32
N HIS A 103 -20.50 -12.33 -2.15
CA HIS A 103 -20.04 -13.65 -1.71
C HIS A 103 -18.52 -13.81 -1.83
N ALA A 104 -17.78 -12.71 -1.62
CA ALA A 104 -16.33 -12.66 -1.65
C ALA A 104 -15.76 -12.92 -0.25
N SER A 105 -14.61 -13.59 -0.17
CA SER A 105 -13.90 -13.73 1.11
C SER A 105 -13.20 -12.42 1.46
N TYR A 106 -13.11 -12.08 2.76
CA TYR A 106 -12.46 -10.86 3.22
C TYR A 106 -11.42 -11.16 4.29
N ILE A 107 -10.18 -10.78 4.02
CA ILE A 107 -9.04 -10.90 4.92
C ILE A 107 -8.51 -9.48 5.17
N GLU A 108 -8.56 -9.01 6.41
CA GLU A 108 -7.93 -7.76 6.83
C GLU A 108 -6.68 -8.07 7.63
N VAL A 109 -5.56 -7.52 7.20
CA VAL A 109 -4.27 -7.72 7.87
C VAL A 109 -4.33 -7.12 9.27
N ASN A 110 -3.86 -7.87 10.26
CA ASN A 110 -3.81 -7.43 11.64
C ASN A 110 -2.36 -7.05 12.01
N PRO A 111 -2.07 -5.76 12.29
CA PRO A 111 -0.74 -5.33 12.66
C PRO A 111 -0.19 -6.02 13.92
N SER A 112 -1.08 -6.49 14.82
CA SER A 112 -0.68 -7.15 16.06
C SER A 112 -0.06 -8.54 15.84
N ASP A 113 -0.21 -9.10 14.64
CA ASP A 113 0.38 -10.40 14.30
C ASP A 113 1.88 -10.30 13.99
N TRP A 114 2.43 -9.09 13.99
CA TRP A 114 3.81 -8.81 13.59
C TRP A 114 4.57 -8.04 14.66
N GLU A 115 5.78 -8.48 14.94
CA GLU A 115 6.70 -7.80 15.86
C GLU A 115 7.80 -7.10 15.08
N VAL A 116 8.04 -5.82 15.42
CA VAL A 116 9.16 -5.04 14.88
C VAL A 116 10.40 -5.35 15.72
N VAL A 117 11.35 -6.07 15.12
CA VAL A 117 12.63 -6.41 15.78
C VAL A 117 13.59 -5.23 15.74
N GLN A 118 13.68 -4.57 14.59
CA GLN A 118 14.56 -3.44 14.37
C GLN A 118 13.98 -2.49 13.34
N MET A 119 14.20 -1.18 13.52
CA MET A 119 13.85 -0.16 12.53
C MET A 119 14.92 0.94 12.50
N ASN A 120 15.53 1.15 11.35
CA ASN A 120 16.58 2.16 11.14
C ASN A 120 16.59 2.66 9.68
N LEU A 121 17.62 3.42 9.28
CA LEU A 121 17.75 3.97 7.92
C LEU A 121 18.11 2.93 6.84
N ASP A 122 18.41 1.69 7.23
CA ASP A 122 18.67 0.59 6.29
C ASP A 122 17.39 -0.23 6.04
N GLY A 123 16.32 0.01 6.82
CA GLY A 123 15.04 -0.66 6.70
C GLY A 123 14.45 -1.08 8.04
N THR A 124 13.46 -1.95 7.96
CA THR A 124 12.76 -2.51 9.11
C THR A 124 12.81 -4.03 9.07
N GLU A 125 13.19 -4.65 10.19
CA GLU A 125 13.11 -6.09 10.40
C GLU A 125 11.82 -6.40 11.19
N VAL A 126 10.98 -7.28 10.65
CA VAL A 126 9.72 -7.69 11.29
C VAL A 126 9.60 -9.21 11.30
N VAL A 127 9.01 -9.75 12.35
CA VAL A 127 8.72 -11.18 12.49
C VAL A 127 7.21 -11.38 12.53
N ASP A 128 6.72 -12.36 11.78
CA ASP A 128 5.33 -12.81 11.83
C ASP A 128 5.12 -13.70 13.06
N CYS A 129 4.36 -13.19 14.04
CA CYS A 129 3.98 -13.88 15.27
C CYS A 129 2.53 -14.38 15.22
N GLY A 130 1.85 -14.22 14.09
CA GLY A 130 0.45 -14.60 13.91
C GLY A 130 0.26 -16.12 13.97
N THR A 131 -0.84 -16.53 14.57
CA THR A 131 -1.30 -17.94 14.52
C THR A 131 -1.94 -18.21 13.17
N ASN A 132 -1.47 -19.24 12.49
CA ASN A 132 -2.06 -19.66 11.22
C ASN A 132 -3.41 -20.36 11.51
N PRO A 133 -4.55 -19.89 10.97
CA PRO A 133 -5.82 -20.59 11.16
C PRO A 133 -5.88 -21.99 10.50
N ASP A 134 -4.99 -22.27 9.56
CA ASP A 134 -4.88 -23.58 8.89
C ASP A 134 -3.67 -24.40 9.41
N GLU A 135 -3.70 -24.77 10.69
CA GLU A 135 -2.69 -25.66 11.32
C GLU A 135 -2.60 -27.08 10.73
N THR A 136 -3.26 -27.36 9.62
CA THR A 136 -3.31 -28.73 9.05
C THR A 136 -2.12 -29.10 8.16
N ASN A 137 -1.22 -28.16 7.83
CA ASN A 137 0.02 -28.44 7.10
C ASN A 137 1.24 -27.95 7.91
N MET A 138 1.54 -28.71 8.95
CA MET A 138 2.64 -28.45 9.85
C MET A 138 3.88 -29.11 9.32
N ASP A 139 4.82 -28.72 8.66
CA ASP A 139 6.13 -29.40 8.81
C ASP A 139 7.39 -28.73 8.19
N ALA A 140 7.31 -27.77 7.30
CA ALA A 140 8.55 -27.17 6.76
C ALA A 140 8.53 -25.63 6.70
N ASP A 141 7.37 -25.02 6.66
CA ASP A 141 7.23 -23.57 6.45
C ASP A 141 7.22 -22.71 7.73
N MET A 142 6.96 -23.34 8.88
CA MET A 142 6.89 -22.60 10.17
C MET A 142 8.23 -22.00 10.57
N ASP A 143 9.32 -22.72 10.33
CA ASP A 143 10.67 -22.27 10.68
C ASP A 143 11.12 -21.07 9.81
N GLN A 144 10.62 -20.99 8.59
CA GLN A 144 10.92 -19.88 7.67
C GLN A 144 10.04 -18.65 7.93
N ARG A 145 8.79 -18.81 8.37
CA ARG A 145 7.91 -17.69 8.74
C ARG A 145 8.39 -16.96 10.00
N GLN A 146 9.09 -17.66 10.88
CA GLN A 146 9.71 -17.07 12.07
C GLN A 146 11.01 -16.32 11.77
N GLN A 147 11.54 -16.42 10.54
CA GLN A 147 12.67 -15.59 10.14
C GLN A 147 12.22 -14.14 9.91
N PRO A 148 13.02 -13.14 10.31
CA PRO A 148 12.67 -11.75 10.07
C PRO A 148 12.57 -11.43 8.57
N TYR A 149 11.53 -10.69 8.20
CA TYR A 149 11.44 -10.04 6.89
C TYR A 149 12.18 -8.72 6.93
N HIS A 150 13.05 -8.52 5.97
CA HIS A 150 13.70 -7.23 5.76
C HIS A 150 12.87 -6.35 4.82
N ILE A 151 12.33 -5.24 5.32
CA ILE A 151 11.58 -4.24 4.56
C ILE A 151 12.48 -3.04 4.32
N PRO A 152 13.03 -2.85 3.10
CA PRO A 152 13.97 -1.76 2.81
C PRO A 152 13.30 -0.39 2.70
N LEU A 153 11.99 -0.34 2.49
CA LEU A 153 11.24 0.90 2.42
C LEU A 153 11.05 1.52 3.80
N LEU A 154 11.38 2.81 3.94
CA LEU A 154 11.33 3.51 5.21
C LEU A 154 9.92 3.99 5.56
N GLY A 155 9.59 3.94 6.85
CA GLY A 155 8.32 4.40 7.41
C GLY A 155 7.44 3.27 7.96
N GLU A 156 6.78 3.53 9.08
CA GLU A 156 5.93 2.52 9.77
C GLU A 156 4.79 2.00 8.89
N HIS A 157 4.23 2.86 8.03
CA HIS A 157 3.18 2.46 7.08
C HIS A 157 3.65 1.40 6.07
N GLN A 158 4.96 1.28 5.82
CA GLN A 158 5.50 0.25 4.93
C GLN A 158 5.43 -1.15 5.55
N ILE A 159 5.34 -1.24 6.88
CA ILE A 159 5.10 -2.52 7.56
C ILE A 159 3.73 -3.07 7.15
N ALA A 160 2.68 -2.27 7.26
CA ALA A 160 1.34 -2.66 6.86
C ALA A 160 1.24 -2.99 5.35
N ASN A 161 1.95 -2.24 4.51
CA ASN A 161 2.04 -2.52 3.08
C ASN A 161 2.72 -3.87 2.82
N ALA A 162 3.85 -4.15 3.48
CA ALA A 162 4.56 -5.42 3.37
C ALA A 162 3.70 -6.60 3.87
N GLN A 163 3.06 -6.46 5.03
CA GLN A 163 2.13 -7.46 5.56
C GLN A 163 1.02 -7.78 4.56
N THR A 164 0.44 -6.75 3.94
CA THR A 164 -0.61 -6.92 2.92
C THR A 164 -0.06 -7.68 1.71
N ALA A 165 1.12 -7.30 1.21
CA ALA A 165 1.76 -7.98 0.09
C ALA A 165 2.11 -9.44 0.42
N ILE A 166 2.65 -9.72 1.61
CA ILE A 166 2.97 -11.08 2.07
C ILE A 166 1.69 -11.93 2.15
N THR A 167 0.60 -11.38 2.70
CA THR A 167 -0.69 -12.07 2.75
C THR A 167 -1.22 -12.42 1.35
N VAL A 168 -1.08 -11.50 0.38
CA VAL A 168 -1.43 -11.77 -1.03
C VAL A 168 -0.59 -12.90 -1.60
N LEU A 169 0.73 -12.84 -1.43
CA LEU A 169 1.65 -13.83 -1.99
C LEU A 169 1.43 -15.22 -1.37
N ARG A 170 1.16 -15.31 -0.08
CA ARG A 170 0.80 -16.56 0.59
C ARG A 170 -0.54 -17.12 0.07
N THR A 171 -1.54 -16.26 -0.16
CA THR A 171 -2.82 -16.64 -0.74
C THR A 171 -2.66 -17.18 -2.18
N LEU A 172 -1.64 -16.74 -2.90
CA LEU A 172 -1.24 -17.25 -4.22
C LEU A 172 -0.32 -18.47 -4.13
N TYR A 173 -0.08 -19.03 -2.94
CA TYR A 173 0.80 -20.16 -2.70
C TYR A 173 2.24 -19.96 -3.18
N ILE A 174 2.73 -18.73 -3.13
CA ILE A 174 4.15 -18.43 -3.41
C ILE A 174 5.00 -18.93 -2.23
N GLU A 175 6.11 -19.57 -2.55
CA GLU A 175 7.03 -20.11 -1.54
C GLU A 175 7.61 -19.02 -0.64
N GLU A 176 7.72 -19.29 0.65
CA GLU A 176 8.13 -18.34 1.67
C GLU A 176 9.53 -17.76 1.40
N THR A 177 10.47 -18.58 0.91
CA THR A 177 11.81 -18.14 0.47
C THR A 177 11.76 -17.09 -0.64
N ALA A 178 10.84 -17.24 -1.59
CA ALA A 178 10.65 -16.29 -2.67
C ALA A 178 10.02 -14.99 -2.14
N ILE A 179 9.10 -15.08 -1.18
CA ILE A 179 8.49 -13.92 -0.52
C ILE A 179 9.56 -13.12 0.23
N HIS A 180 10.36 -13.75 1.09
CA HIS A 180 11.47 -13.08 1.79
C HIS A 180 12.39 -12.34 0.83
N LYS A 181 12.82 -13.01 -0.23
CA LYS A 181 13.69 -12.41 -1.25
C LYS A 181 13.02 -11.24 -1.97
N GLY A 182 11.75 -11.38 -2.33
CA GLY A 182 10.99 -10.33 -3.02
C GLY A 182 10.81 -9.09 -2.16
N ILE A 183 10.43 -9.25 -0.90
CA ILE A 183 10.27 -8.14 0.05
C ILE A 183 11.62 -7.44 0.26
N ALA A 184 12.70 -8.19 0.51
CA ALA A 184 14.04 -7.64 0.74
C ALA A 184 14.62 -6.89 -0.47
N GLN A 185 14.18 -7.18 -1.67
CA GLN A 185 14.62 -6.53 -2.90
C GLN A 185 13.68 -5.42 -3.37
N THR A 186 12.64 -5.09 -2.60
CA THR A 186 11.67 -4.07 -2.99
C THR A 186 12.32 -2.70 -3.07
N VAL A 187 12.17 -2.04 -4.21
CA VAL A 187 12.63 -0.68 -4.47
C VAL A 187 11.46 0.14 -5.01
N TRP A 188 11.19 1.28 -4.39
CA TRP A 188 10.19 2.22 -4.88
C TRP A 188 10.70 3.65 -4.75
N LEU A 189 11.06 4.23 -5.87
CA LEU A 189 11.61 5.58 -5.90
C LEU A 189 10.56 6.62 -5.48
N GLY A 190 11.00 7.62 -4.71
CA GLY A 190 10.11 8.65 -4.18
C GLY A 190 9.34 8.24 -2.92
N ARG A 191 9.81 7.20 -2.20
CA ARG A 191 9.34 6.85 -0.85
C ARG A 191 10.55 6.87 0.08
N MET A 192 10.80 8.01 0.72
CA MET A 192 11.99 8.25 1.55
C MET A 192 13.28 7.74 0.87
N THR A 193 13.38 7.95 -0.44
CA THR A 193 14.51 7.47 -1.22
C THR A 193 15.76 8.27 -0.92
N LYS A 194 16.81 7.62 -0.41
CA LYS A 194 18.11 8.25 -0.19
C LYS A 194 18.82 8.48 -1.53
N VAL A 195 19.12 9.73 -1.86
CA VAL A 195 19.82 10.11 -3.10
C VAL A 195 21.25 10.59 -2.87
N ALA A 196 21.60 10.98 -1.63
CA ALA A 196 22.97 11.34 -1.24
C ALA A 196 23.20 11.10 0.27
N GLU A 197 24.48 10.99 0.66
CA GLU A 197 24.89 10.78 2.05
C GLU A 197 25.64 11.96 2.66
N HIS A 198 26.27 12.80 1.85
CA HIS A 198 27.04 13.93 2.33
C HIS A 198 26.72 15.21 1.56
N PRO A 199 25.73 16.02 1.95
CA PRO A 199 24.79 15.80 3.05
C PRO A 199 23.79 14.66 2.75
N TYR A 200 23.10 14.15 3.78
CA TYR A 200 21.97 13.25 3.56
C TYR A 200 20.86 13.97 2.79
N ILE A 201 20.46 13.41 1.66
CA ILE A 201 19.34 13.92 0.87
C ILE A 201 18.37 12.77 0.63
N TYR A 202 17.11 13.00 1.00
CA TYR A 202 16.02 12.07 0.78
C TYR A 202 14.95 12.72 -0.10
N VAL A 203 14.30 11.91 -0.94
CA VAL A 203 13.18 12.34 -1.78
C VAL A 203 11.95 11.53 -1.39
N ASP A 204 10.84 12.23 -1.17
CA ASP A 204 9.55 11.62 -0.87
C ASP A 204 8.45 12.23 -1.73
N GLY A 205 7.50 11.40 -2.18
CA GLY A 205 6.37 11.79 -3.02
C GLY A 205 5.08 12.08 -2.24
N ALA A 206 5.15 12.29 -0.94
CA ALA A 206 3.98 12.64 -0.13
C ALA A 206 3.31 13.91 -0.67
N HIS A 207 2.01 13.83 -0.96
CA HIS A 207 1.26 14.90 -1.62
C HIS A 207 -0.17 15.09 -1.09
N ASN A 208 -0.52 14.44 0.03
CA ASN A 208 -1.76 14.63 0.75
C ASN A 208 -1.50 14.65 2.27
N VAL A 209 -2.50 15.07 3.05
CA VAL A 209 -2.39 15.24 4.51
C VAL A 209 -1.92 13.96 5.20
N ALA A 210 -2.54 12.81 4.90
CA ALA A 210 -2.19 11.54 5.52
C ALA A 210 -0.74 11.12 5.22
N ALA A 211 -0.26 11.31 3.98
CA ALA A 211 1.12 11.02 3.62
C ALA A 211 2.12 11.94 4.34
N TRP A 212 1.76 13.20 4.60
CA TRP A 212 2.60 14.12 5.35
C TRP A 212 2.67 13.78 6.85
N GLU A 213 1.62 13.22 7.43
CA GLU A 213 1.65 12.68 8.79
C GLU A 213 2.66 11.52 8.89
N TYR A 214 2.65 10.59 7.93
CA TYR A 214 3.66 9.52 7.86
C TYR A 214 5.08 10.06 7.64
N LEU A 215 5.24 11.05 6.76
CA LEU A 215 6.54 11.70 6.53
C LEU A 215 7.05 12.35 7.82
N ARG A 216 6.21 13.08 8.55
CA ARG A 216 6.55 13.66 9.84
C ARG A 216 7.04 12.59 10.82
N THR A 217 6.25 11.55 11.03
CA THR A 217 6.61 10.45 11.94
C THR A 217 7.96 9.82 11.55
N SER A 218 8.18 9.62 10.25
CA SER A 218 9.44 9.10 9.73
C SER A 218 10.62 10.03 10.01
N VAL A 219 10.44 11.33 9.79
CA VAL A 219 11.49 12.32 10.08
C VAL A 219 11.80 12.39 11.57
N GLU A 220 10.80 12.44 12.44
CA GLU A 220 10.96 12.43 13.89
C GLU A 220 11.71 11.17 14.36
N LYS A 221 11.46 10.03 13.73
CA LYS A 221 12.07 8.76 14.08
C LYS A 221 13.51 8.61 13.57
N TYR A 222 13.73 8.85 12.31
CA TYR A 222 15.02 8.57 11.65
C TYR A 222 16.04 9.70 11.77
N PHE A 223 15.59 10.94 11.96
CA PHE A 223 16.47 12.12 11.98
C PHE A 223 16.45 12.85 13.33
N THR A 224 16.18 12.12 14.41
CA THR A 224 16.26 12.64 15.79
C THR A 224 17.59 13.36 16.00
N ASN A 225 17.54 14.58 16.56
CA ASN A 225 18.71 15.45 16.82
C ASN A 225 19.45 15.90 15.55
N ARG A 226 18.85 15.83 14.37
CA ARG A 226 19.40 16.38 13.13
C ARG A 226 18.63 17.63 12.72
N ARG A 227 19.35 18.59 12.15
CA ARG A 227 18.73 19.74 11.52
C ARG A 227 18.18 19.31 10.15
N VAL A 228 16.88 19.37 9.97
CA VAL A 228 16.20 19.00 8.71
C VAL A 228 15.81 20.26 7.95
N ILE A 229 16.15 20.28 6.66
CA ILE A 229 15.77 21.35 5.72
C ILE A 229 14.84 20.70 4.69
N TYR A 230 13.68 21.30 4.45
CA TYR A 230 12.70 20.81 3.47
C TYR A 230 12.74 21.68 2.22
N ILE A 231 12.71 21.02 1.06
CA ILE A 231 12.41 21.62 -0.23
C ILE A 231 11.07 21.04 -0.66
N ILE A 232 10.04 21.88 -0.72
CA ILE A 232 8.66 21.43 -0.88
C ILE A 232 8.11 21.95 -2.22
N GLY A 233 7.53 21.02 -3.00
CA GLY A 233 6.73 21.33 -4.17
C GLY A 233 5.39 20.60 -4.09
N VAL A 234 4.28 21.33 -4.03
CA VAL A 234 2.93 20.79 -3.92
C VAL A 234 2.02 21.42 -4.95
N LEU A 235 1.13 20.65 -5.56
CA LEU A 235 0.13 21.15 -6.49
C LEU A 235 -0.90 22.02 -5.77
N LYS A 236 -1.40 23.04 -6.47
CA LYS A 236 -2.26 24.10 -5.91
C LYS A 236 -3.64 23.59 -5.43
N ASP A 237 -4.09 22.44 -5.92
CA ASP A 237 -5.34 21.79 -5.58
C ASP A 237 -5.28 20.99 -4.25
N LYS A 238 -4.10 20.91 -3.63
CA LYS A 238 -3.88 20.20 -2.36
C LYS A 238 -4.00 21.14 -1.16
N GLU A 239 -4.22 20.58 0.02
CA GLU A 239 -4.36 21.32 1.30
C GLU A 239 -2.98 21.77 1.83
N CYS A 240 -2.29 22.61 1.05
CA CYS A 240 -0.88 23.00 1.28
C CYS A 240 -0.63 23.55 2.70
N GLU A 241 -1.52 24.39 3.22
CA GLU A 241 -1.37 24.98 4.55
C GLU A 241 -1.35 23.94 5.64
N LYS A 242 -2.34 23.03 5.67
CA LYS A 242 -2.38 21.93 6.63
C LYS A 242 -1.16 21.01 6.53
N MET A 243 -0.73 20.73 5.30
CA MET A 243 0.44 19.89 5.07
C MET A 243 1.70 20.52 5.66
N VAL A 244 1.94 21.82 5.43
CA VAL A 244 3.09 22.54 6.00
C VAL A 244 3.01 22.59 7.53
N GLU A 245 1.82 22.83 8.11
CA GLU A 245 1.62 22.79 9.56
C GLU A 245 2.02 21.46 10.18
N ILE A 246 1.78 20.34 9.51
CA ILE A 246 2.18 19.01 9.96
C ILE A 246 3.71 18.90 10.11
N LEU A 247 4.48 19.37 9.13
CA LEU A 247 5.94 19.28 9.16
C LEU A 247 6.62 20.40 9.94
N ALA A 248 5.94 21.52 10.20
CA ALA A 248 6.51 22.69 10.86
C ALA A 248 7.28 22.36 12.16
N PRO A 249 6.80 21.44 13.05
CA PRO A 249 7.53 21.09 14.26
C PRO A 249 8.90 20.41 14.02
N THR A 250 9.10 19.84 12.83
CA THR A 250 10.35 19.13 12.46
C THR A 250 11.30 19.99 11.64
N MET A 251 10.87 21.20 11.23
CA MET A 251 11.69 22.11 10.46
C MET A 251 12.77 22.74 11.35
N ALA A 252 13.98 22.83 10.81
CA ALA A 252 15.00 23.61 11.48
C ALA A 252 14.55 25.08 11.52
N ALA A 253 14.66 25.71 12.68
CA ALA A 253 14.47 27.15 12.77
C ALA A 253 15.43 27.83 11.77
N ALA A 254 14.88 28.71 10.94
CA ALA A 254 15.62 29.46 9.95
C ALA A 254 16.56 30.48 10.61
#